data_bac4296168df8f7243383079fdd6e524
#
_entry.id   bac4296168df8f7243383079fdd6e524
#
_cell.length_a   1.000
_cell.length_b   1.000
_cell.length_c   1.000
_cell.angle_alpha   90.00
_cell.angle_beta   90.00
_cell.angle_gamma   90.00
#
_symmetry.space_group_name_H-M   'P 1'
#
loop_
_entity.id
_entity.type
_entity.pdbx_description
1 polymer ?
#
loop_
_entity_poly.entity_id
_entity_poly.type
_entity_poly.pdbx_seq_one_letter_code
_entity_poly.pdbx_strand_id
1 'polypeptide(L)'
;MFGQPYVQDCEYVCITEGPLDAMWLTQLGFPAVALLGMSMSEKQRDLVLTLPTKEVILCLDNDSAGQIGKKRAMELLGNKIKVSHINIPEEYKDVQDIKSYDILSKVIKNKRYW
;
A
#
# COMPACT_ATOMS: atom_id res chain seq x y z
N MET A 1 2.59 8.05 10.62
CA MET A 1 2.30 7.46 9.31
C MET A 1 1.71 8.52 8.41
N PHE A 2 2.25 8.69 7.22
CA PHE A 2 1.83 9.73 6.29
C PHE A 2 0.49 9.36 5.63
N GLY A 3 -0.40 10.35 5.48
CA GLY A 3 -1.69 10.17 4.80
C GLY A 3 -2.85 9.79 5.71
N GLN A 4 -2.56 9.41 6.93
CA GLN A 4 -3.57 8.93 7.86
C GLN A 4 -4.77 9.87 8.03
N PRO A 5 -4.60 11.22 8.14
CA PRO A 5 -5.73 12.13 8.29
C PRO A 5 -6.67 12.18 7.09
N TYR A 6 -6.22 11.71 5.94
CA TYR A 6 -7.01 11.75 4.70
C TYR A 6 -7.74 10.45 4.42
N VAL A 7 -7.52 9.41 5.25
CA VAL A 7 -8.20 8.13 5.09
C VAL A 7 -9.51 8.18 5.86
N GLN A 8 -10.61 8.01 5.14
CA GLN A 8 -11.94 7.92 5.72
C GLN A 8 -12.45 6.49 5.61
N ASP A 9 -13.70 6.25 5.94
CA ASP A 9 -14.30 4.92 5.88
C ASP A 9 -14.21 4.37 4.46
N CYS A 10 -13.29 3.46 4.23
CA CYS A 10 -12.96 2.91 2.91
C CYS A 10 -12.98 1.39 2.95
N GLU A 11 -13.26 0.76 1.81
CA GLU A 11 -13.17 -0.69 1.70
C GLU A 11 -11.74 -1.17 1.73
N TYR A 12 -10.82 -0.37 1.20
CA TYR A 12 -9.39 -0.71 1.20
C TYR A 12 -8.55 0.54 1.38
N VAL A 13 -7.32 0.34 1.84
CA VAL A 13 -6.30 1.38 1.91
C VAL A 13 -5.01 0.82 1.32
N CYS A 14 -4.39 1.57 0.41
CA CYS A 14 -3.10 1.22 -0.16
C CYS A 14 -1.98 1.64 0.79
N ILE A 15 -0.98 0.79 0.96
CA ILE A 15 0.20 1.08 1.78
C ILE A 15 1.41 1.16 0.88
N THR A 16 2.11 2.29 0.91
CA THR A 16 3.32 2.53 0.11
C THR A 16 4.53 2.69 1.00
N GLU A 17 5.74 2.63 0.42
CA GLU A 17 6.97 2.90 1.15
C GLU A 17 7.20 4.39 1.38
N GLY A 18 7.02 5.20 0.35
CA GLY A 18 7.32 6.62 0.38
C GLY A 18 6.10 7.51 0.36
N PRO A 19 6.22 8.72 0.91
CA PRO A 19 5.09 9.65 0.95
C PRO A 19 4.65 10.13 -0.43
N LEU A 20 5.57 10.23 -1.40
CA LEU A 20 5.22 10.66 -2.76
C LEU A 20 4.34 9.64 -3.46
N ASP A 21 4.57 8.35 -3.23
CA ASP A 21 3.71 7.30 -3.77
C ASP A 21 2.30 7.40 -3.19
N ALA A 22 2.20 7.61 -1.89
CA ALA A 22 0.90 7.75 -1.22
C ALA A 22 0.18 9.01 -1.72
N MET A 23 0.89 10.11 -1.88
CA MET A 23 0.31 11.34 -2.42
C MET A 23 -0.21 11.13 -3.84
N TRP A 24 0.55 10.44 -4.67
CA TRP A 24 0.17 10.16 -6.05
C TRP A 24 -1.10 9.32 -6.12
N LEU A 25 -1.15 8.24 -5.34
CA LEU A 25 -2.34 7.40 -5.28
C LEU A 25 -3.56 8.17 -4.77
N THR A 26 -3.39 8.95 -3.70
CA THR A 26 -4.47 9.75 -3.14
C THR A 26 -4.99 10.77 -4.15
N GLN A 27 -4.09 11.39 -4.90
CA GLN A 27 -4.44 12.36 -5.93
C GLN A 27 -5.27 11.73 -7.04
N LEU A 28 -5.03 10.47 -7.35
CA LEU A 28 -5.78 9.72 -8.35
C LEU A 28 -7.07 9.09 -7.82
N GLY A 29 -7.37 9.26 -6.53
CA GLY A 29 -8.59 8.75 -5.93
C GLY A 29 -8.45 7.42 -5.21
N PHE A 30 -7.23 6.91 -5.04
CA PHE A 30 -6.98 5.67 -4.28
C PHE A 30 -6.54 6.03 -2.86
N PRO A 31 -7.29 5.65 -1.82
CA PRO A 31 -6.88 5.96 -0.45
C PRO A 31 -5.56 5.27 -0.12
N ALA A 32 -4.60 6.04 0.39
CA ALA A 32 -3.25 5.53 0.60
C ALA A 32 -2.57 6.17 1.80
N VAL A 33 -1.70 5.39 2.45
CA VAL A 33 -0.81 5.86 3.52
C VAL A 33 0.60 5.33 3.24
N ALA A 34 1.61 6.01 3.76
CA ALA A 34 3.00 5.61 3.59
C ALA A 34 3.62 5.18 4.92
N LEU A 35 4.51 4.19 4.86
CA LEU A 35 5.17 3.67 6.06
C LEU A 35 6.27 4.58 6.58
N LEU A 36 6.87 5.39 5.73
CA LEU A 36 7.99 6.29 6.09
C LEU A 36 9.19 5.53 6.68
N GLY A 37 9.44 4.31 6.20
CA GLY A 37 10.56 3.50 6.65
C GLY A 37 10.74 2.29 5.76
N MET A 38 11.79 1.51 6.01
CA MET A 38 12.13 0.37 5.17
C MET A 38 11.18 -0.82 5.34
N SER A 39 10.55 -0.93 6.49
CA SER A 39 9.58 -1.99 6.75
C SER A 39 8.62 -1.58 7.85
N MET A 40 7.49 -2.26 7.92
CA MET A 40 6.48 -1.98 8.93
C MET A 40 6.98 -2.35 10.32
N SER A 41 6.85 -1.43 11.28
CA SER A 41 7.07 -1.70 12.69
C SER A 41 5.76 -2.18 13.34
N GLU A 42 5.88 -2.74 14.54
CA GLU A 42 4.69 -3.14 15.31
C GLU A 42 3.80 -1.94 15.60
N LYS A 43 4.40 -0.79 15.87
CA LYS A 43 3.67 0.45 16.11
C LYS A 43 2.89 0.90 14.88
N GLN A 44 3.49 0.80 13.71
CA GLN A 44 2.81 1.11 12.44
C GLN A 44 1.70 0.11 12.15
N ARG A 45 1.92 -1.19 12.45
CA ARG A 45 0.86 -2.19 12.35
C ARG A 45 -0.34 -1.78 13.19
N ASP A 46 -0.12 -1.39 14.42
CA ASP A 46 -1.21 -0.99 15.32
C ASP A 46 -1.96 0.22 14.76
N LEU A 47 -1.23 1.20 14.18
CA LEU A 47 -1.86 2.35 13.54
C LEU A 47 -2.69 1.94 12.33
N VAL A 48 -2.17 1.03 11.51
CA VAL A 48 -2.90 0.53 10.33
C VAL A 48 -4.21 -0.15 10.75
N LEU A 49 -4.16 -0.92 11.82
CA LEU A 49 -5.35 -1.63 12.32
C LEU A 49 -6.41 -0.70 12.89
N THR A 50 -6.06 0.57 13.17
CA THR A 50 -7.04 1.57 13.59
C THR A 50 -7.71 2.29 12.43
N LEU A 51 -7.22 2.11 11.20
CA LEU A 51 -7.81 2.76 10.03
C LEU A 51 -9.20 2.19 9.74
N PRO A 52 -10.14 3.02 9.30
CA PRO A 52 -11.50 2.57 9.01
C PRO A 52 -11.57 1.86 7.65
N THR A 53 -10.96 0.68 7.56
CA THR A 53 -10.90 -0.09 6.32
C THR A 53 -11.05 -1.58 6.62
N LYS A 54 -11.47 -2.34 5.61
CA LYS A 54 -11.62 -3.79 5.69
C LYS A 54 -10.45 -4.55 5.09
N GLU A 55 -9.64 -3.87 4.29
CA GLU A 55 -8.56 -4.49 3.55
C GLU A 55 -7.40 -3.51 3.40
N VAL A 56 -6.18 -4.02 3.43
CA VAL A 56 -5.00 -3.25 3.05
C VAL A 56 -4.39 -3.86 1.79
N ILE A 57 -3.97 -2.99 0.87
CA ILE A 57 -3.31 -3.38 -0.37
C ILE A 57 -1.87 -2.89 -0.30
N LEU A 58 -0.92 -3.82 -0.32
CA LEU A 58 0.49 -3.48 -0.26
C LEU A 58 0.97 -3.05 -1.65
N CYS A 59 1.33 -1.77 -1.78
CA CYS A 59 1.79 -1.16 -3.02
C CYS A 59 3.25 -0.77 -2.88
N LEU A 60 4.09 -1.75 -2.58
CA LEU A 60 5.50 -1.52 -2.28
C LEU A 60 6.34 -1.61 -3.55
N ASP A 61 7.55 -1.03 -3.51
CA ASP A 61 8.42 -0.92 -4.67
C ASP A 61 8.80 -2.30 -5.24
N ASN A 62 9.10 -2.31 -6.53
CA ASN A 62 9.43 -3.54 -7.25
C ASN A 62 10.92 -3.83 -7.18
N ASP A 63 11.47 -3.88 -5.96
CA ASP A 63 12.87 -4.21 -5.70
C ASP A 63 12.97 -5.17 -4.51
N SER A 64 14.20 -5.55 -4.15
CA SER A 64 14.45 -6.49 -3.06
C SER A 64 13.93 -5.95 -1.73
N ALA A 65 14.10 -4.66 -1.46
CA ALA A 65 13.62 -4.04 -0.24
C ALA A 65 12.09 -4.07 -0.17
N GLY A 66 11.42 -3.80 -1.30
CA GLY A 66 9.97 -3.88 -1.39
C GLY A 66 9.44 -5.28 -1.13
N GLN A 67 10.12 -6.31 -1.64
CA GLN A 67 9.71 -7.70 -1.40
C GLN A 67 9.86 -8.08 0.07
N ILE A 68 10.94 -7.65 0.72
CA ILE A 68 11.14 -7.86 2.15
C ILE A 68 10.06 -7.13 2.94
N GLY A 69 9.73 -5.90 2.55
CA GLY A 69 8.68 -5.11 3.18
C GLY A 69 7.31 -5.76 3.09
N LYS A 70 6.97 -6.34 1.91
CA LYS A 70 5.72 -7.09 1.74
C LYS A 70 5.63 -8.24 2.71
N LYS A 71 6.68 -9.03 2.81
CA LYS A 71 6.72 -10.20 3.71
C LYS A 71 6.55 -9.78 5.16
N ARG A 72 7.24 -8.73 5.58
CA ARG A 72 7.14 -8.22 6.95
C ARG A 72 5.73 -7.73 7.26
N ALA A 73 5.14 -6.94 6.35
CA ALA A 73 3.79 -6.43 6.52
C ALA A 73 2.78 -7.60 6.62
N MET A 74 2.95 -8.61 5.79
CA MET A 74 2.09 -9.79 5.83
C MET A 74 2.19 -10.53 7.16
N GLU A 75 3.40 -10.69 7.69
CA GLU A 75 3.61 -11.33 8.98
C GLU A 75 2.89 -10.57 10.11
N LEU A 76 2.89 -9.25 10.05
CA LEU A 76 2.28 -8.42 11.10
C LEU A 76 0.76 -8.28 10.95
N LEU A 77 0.24 -8.27 9.73
CA LEU A 77 -1.17 -7.93 9.46
C LEU A 77 -2.04 -9.14 9.07
N GLY A 78 -1.43 -10.20 8.54
CA GLY A 78 -2.17 -11.25 7.84
C GLY A 78 -3.23 -11.96 8.64
N ASN A 79 -3.09 -12.05 9.95
CA ASN A 79 -4.07 -12.71 10.82
C ASN A 79 -5.09 -11.73 11.42
N LYS A 80 -4.99 -10.45 11.12
CA LYS A 80 -5.78 -9.40 11.78
C LYS A 80 -6.67 -8.64 10.82
N ILE A 81 -6.29 -8.58 9.54
CA ILE A 81 -7.03 -7.85 8.52
C ILE A 81 -6.78 -8.53 7.17
N LYS A 82 -7.69 -8.35 6.23
CA LYS A 82 -7.50 -8.87 4.88
C LYS A 82 -6.36 -8.11 4.21
N VAL A 83 -5.37 -8.85 3.71
CA VAL A 83 -4.18 -8.28 3.06
C VAL A 83 -4.10 -8.77 1.63
N SER A 84 -3.87 -7.85 0.71
CA SER A 84 -3.57 -8.15 -0.68
C SER A 84 -2.33 -7.36 -1.09
N HIS A 85 -1.77 -7.69 -2.23
CA HIS A 85 -0.62 -6.97 -2.76
C HIS A 85 -0.75 -6.86 -4.27
N ILE A 86 -0.08 -5.84 -4.83
CA ILE A 86 -0.03 -5.66 -6.27
C ILE A 86 1.35 -6.04 -6.78
N ASN A 87 1.41 -6.42 -8.06
CA ASN A 87 2.66 -6.59 -8.77
C ASN A 87 2.83 -5.40 -9.71
N ILE A 88 3.81 -4.54 -9.41
CA ILE A 88 4.12 -3.42 -10.28
C ILE A 88 4.81 -3.98 -11.53
N PRO A 89 4.33 -3.67 -12.76
CA PRO A 89 4.98 -4.15 -13.97
C PRO A 89 6.47 -3.75 -14.01
N GLU A 90 7.31 -4.61 -14.58
CA GLU A 90 8.76 -4.44 -14.58
C GLU A 90 9.24 -3.11 -15.16
N GLU A 91 8.48 -2.54 -16.08
CA GLU A 91 8.79 -1.25 -16.73
C GLU A 91 8.65 -0.07 -15.77
N TYR A 92 8.06 -0.27 -14.59
CA TYR A 92 7.88 0.76 -13.58
C TYR A 92 8.63 0.39 -12.32
N LYS A 93 9.24 1.37 -11.68
CA LYS A 93 9.97 1.17 -10.43
C LYS A 93 9.01 1.12 -9.24
N ASP A 94 8.03 2.01 -9.23
CA ASP A 94 7.08 2.16 -8.14
C ASP A 94 5.74 2.68 -8.71
N VAL A 95 4.75 2.86 -7.84
CA VAL A 95 3.42 3.32 -8.28
C VAL A 95 3.48 4.76 -8.79
N GLN A 96 4.41 5.58 -8.32
CA GLN A 96 4.56 6.96 -8.76
C GLN A 96 5.01 7.04 -10.23
N ASP A 97 5.76 6.05 -10.70
CA ASP A 97 6.17 5.96 -12.11
C ASP A 97 5.00 5.71 -13.05
N ILE A 98 3.91 5.15 -12.55
CA ILE A 98 2.74 4.86 -13.36
C ILE A 98 1.89 6.12 -13.44
N LYS A 99 2.01 6.85 -14.56
CA LYS A 99 1.34 8.14 -14.73
C LYS A 99 -0.09 8.02 -15.25
N SER A 100 -0.53 6.82 -15.62
CA SER A 100 -1.85 6.58 -16.17
C SER A 100 -2.79 6.02 -15.10
N TYR A 101 -3.91 6.71 -14.87
CA TYR A 101 -4.97 6.21 -13.99
C TYR A 101 -5.48 4.84 -14.44
N ASP A 102 -5.65 4.65 -15.75
CA ASP A 102 -6.17 3.39 -16.29
C ASP A 102 -5.23 2.22 -15.98
N ILE A 103 -3.92 2.43 -16.11
CA ILE A 103 -2.93 1.39 -15.82
C ILE A 103 -2.93 1.09 -14.33
N LEU A 104 -2.91 2.12 -13.48
CA LEU A 104 -2.95 1.94 -12.03
C LEU A 104 -4.23 1.23 -11.58
N SER A 105 -5.36 1.60 -12.15
CA SER A 105 -6.63 0.96 -11.83
C SER A 105 -6.58 -0.54 -12.15
N LYS A 106 -6.00 -0.92 -13.31
CA LYS A 106 -5.85 -2.32 -13.68
C LYS A 106 -4.90 -3.07 -12.73
N VAL A 107 -3.79 -2.45 -12.37
CA VAL A 107 -2.82 -3.04 -11.44
C VAL A 107 -3.48 -3.33 -10.10
N ILE A 108 -4.26 -2.39 -9.59
CA ILE A 108 -4.95 -2.55 -8.31
C ILE A 108 -6.07 -3.60 -8.41
N LYS A 109 -6.81 -3.63 -9.52
CA LYS A 109 -7.85 -4.64 -9.73
C LYS A 109 -7.27 -6.05 -9.79
N ASN A 110 -6.04 -6.19 -10.29
CA ASN A 110 -5.35 -7.47 -10.39
C ASN A 110 -4.59 -7.84 -9.11
N LYS A 111 -4.89 -7.18 -8.02
CA LYS A 111 -4.28 -7.49 -6.72
C LYS A 111 -4.48 -8.96 -6.36
N ARG A 112 -3.51 -9.50 -5.64
CA ARG A 112 -3.53 -10.88 -5.19
C ARG A 112 -3.69 -10.94 -3.69
N TYR A 113 -4.54 -11.83 -3.22
CA TYR A 113 -4.73 -12.03 -1.78
C TYR A 113 -3.65 -12.95 -1.24
N TRP A 114 -3.28 -12.71 -0.01
CA TRP A 114 -2.28 -13.51 0.67
C TRP A 114 -2.91 -14.64 1.44
#